data_22a06bdff4f9ff325f0997bfc19f65d7
#
_entry.id   22a06bdff4f9ff325f0997bfc19f65d7
#
_cell.length_a   1.000
_cell.length_b   1.000
_cell.length_c   1.000
_cell.angle_alpha   90.00
_cell.angle_beta   90.00
_cell.angle_gamma   90.00
#
_symmetry.space_group_name_H-M   'P 1'
#
loop_
_entity.id
_entity.type
_entity.pdbx_description
1 polymer ?
#
loop_
_entity_poly.entity_id
_entity_poly.type
_entity_poly.pdbx_seq_one_letter_code
_entity_poly.pdbx_strand_id
1 'polypeptide(L)'
;MPETESARPRVLLVDDEEGVRMSLRALLEGEYRIESAPSGEVAVQELPRFRPDVVLLDVRLLPSMSGLDALERIKAFDERIEVVMITAFASLATLNEALRRGAFGYLIKPFPRRDLELMVRDALGRRGPRLN
;
A
#
# COMPACT_ATOMS: atom_id res chain seq x y z
N MET A 1 -22.72 7.56 15.54
CA MET A 1 -23.07 6.70 14.39
C MET A 1 -21.93 5.74 14.11
N PRO A 2 -22.22 4.46 14.02
CA PRO A 2 -21.18 3.55 13.57
C PRO A 2 -20.80 3.90 12.14
N GLU A 3 -19.51 3.82 11.84
CA GLU A 3 -19.06 4.01 10.48
C GLU A 3 -19.55 2.86 9.61
N THR A 4 -20.03 3.21 8.42
CA THR A 4 -20.33 2.19 7.43
C THR A 4 -19.00 1.71 6.83
N GLU A 5 -19.00 0.50 6.29
CA GLU A 5 -17.82 -0.03 5.64
C GLU A 5 -17.32 0.90 4.52
N SER A 6 -18.24 1.53 3.79
CA SER A 6 -17.89 2.44 2.71
C SER A 6 -17.21 3.72 3.20
N ALA A 7 -17.36 4.08 4.48
CA ALA A 7 -16.72 5.28 5.03
C ALA A 7 -15.31 5.00 5.54
N ARG A 8 -14.91 3.75 5.67
CA ARG A 8 -13.58 3.41 6.14
C ARG A 8 -12.53 3.75 5.09
N PRO A 9 -11.34 4.18 5.53
CA PRO A 9 -10.24 4.34 4.59
C PRO A 9 -9.94 3.02 3.88
N ARG A 10 -9.53 3.13 2.63
CA ARG A 10 -9.30 1.97 1.77
C ARG A 10 -7.81 1.70 1.64
N VAL A 11 -7.45 0.46 1.91
CA VAL A 11 -6.05 0.01 1.84
C VAL A 11 -5.96 -1.14 0.84
N LEU A 12 -5.07 -1.01 -0.12
CA LEU A 12 -4.79 -2.05 -1.10
C LEU A 12 -3.48 -2.73 -0.74
N LEU A 13 -3.52 -4.05 -0.62
CA LEU A 13 -2.35 -4.86 -0.30
C LEU A 13 -1.83 -5.50 -1.58
N VAL A 14 -0.57 -5.26 -1.92
CA VAL A 14 0.02 -5.77 -3.15
C VAL A 14 1.25 -6.59 -2.81
N ASP A 15 1.14 -7.90 -2.97
CA ASP A 15 2.22 -8.86 -2.68
C ASP A 15 1.92 -10.14 -3.45
N ASP A 16 2.94 -10.79 -3.98
CA ASP A 16 2.74 -12.02 -4.76
C ASP A 16 2.51 -13.25 -3.87
N GLU A 17 2.76 -13.14 -2.57
CA GLU A 17 2.54 -14.25 -1.65
C GLU A 17 1.18 -14.11 -0.95
N GLU A 18 0.32 -15.12 -1.15
CA GLU A 18 -1.00 -15.12 -0.55
C GLU A 18 -0.94 -15.06 0.98
N GLY A 19 -0.01 -15.80 1.57
CA GLY A 19 0.14 -15.81 3.03
C GLY A 19 0.45 -14.43 3.60
N VAL A 20 1.26 -13.66 2.90
CA VAL A 20 1.58 -12.29 3.32
C VAL A 20 0.35 -11.41 3.23
N ARG A 21 -0.39 -11.50 2.12
CA ARG A 21 -1.62 -10.71 1.96
C ARG A 21 -2.64 -11.04 3.06
N MET A 22 -2.80 -12.32 3.37
CA MET A 22 -3.73 -12.76 4.44
C MET A 22 -3.30 -12.24 5.80
N SER A 23 -2.01 -12.28 6.09
CA SER A 23 -1.49 -11.80 7.38
C SER A 23 -1.70 -10.29 7.54
N LEU A 24 -1.41 -9.54 6.50
CA LEU A 24 -1.60 -8.08 6.54
C LEU A 24 -3.08 -7.72 6.65
N ARG A 25 -3.95 -8.44 5.94
CA ARG A 25 -5.39 -8.23 6.04
C ARG A 25 -5.87 -8.44 7.47
N ALA A 26 -5.42 -9.52 8.11
CA ALA A 26 -5.83 -9.82 9.48
C ALA A 26 -5.46 -8.71 10.46
N LEU A 27 -4.33 -8.03 10.22
CA LEU A 27 -3.89 -6.95 11.09
C LEU A 27 -4.69 -5.65 10.90
N LEU A 28 -5.26 -5.45 9.73
CA LEU A 28 -5.83 -4.15 9.35
C LEU A 28 -7.34 -4.15 9.14
N GLU A 29 -7.97 -5.30 8.92
CA GLU A 29 -9.37 -5.33 8.48
C GLU A 29 -10.37 -4.77 9.47
N GLY A 30 -10.02 -4.65 10.73
CA GLY A 30 -10.91 -4.06 11.74
C GLY A 30 -11.16 -2.57 11.55
N GLU A 31 -10.21 -1.86 10.97
CA GLU A 31 -10.26 -0.41 10.85
C GLU A 31 -10.39 0.08 9.40
N TYR A 32 -10.03 -0.75 8.44
CA TYR A 32 -9.93 -0.33 7.04
C TYR A 32 -10.71 -1.25 6.14
N ARG A 33 -11.16 -0.69 5.02
CA ARG A 33 -11.69 -1.50 3.93
C ARG A 33 -10.51 -1.97 3.10
N ILE A 34 -10.37 -3.30 2.94
CA ILE A 34 -9.15 -3.88 2.39
C ILE A 34 -9.45 -4.69 1.16
N GLU A 35 -8.65 -4.49 0.12
CA GLU A 35 -8.56 -5.39 -1.01
C GLU A 35 -7.11 -5.75 -1.24
N SER A 36 -6.88 -6.82 -1.97
CA SER A 36 -5.53 -7.28 -2.22
C SER A 36 -5.34 -7.64 -3.69
N ALA A 37 -4.11 -7.54 -4.14
CA ALA A 37 -3.73 -7.85 -5.50
C ALA A 37 -2.44 -8.67 -5.48
N PRO A 38 -2.34 -9.72 -6.32
CA PRO A 38 -1.15 -10.57 -6.32
C PRO A 38 0.00 -10.01 -7.14
N SER A 39 -0.21 -8.92 -7.87
CA SER A 39 0.81 -8.35 -8.74
C SER A 39 0.61 -6.85 -8.91
N GLY A 40 1.64 -6.19 -9.40
CA GLY A 40 1.55 -4.76 -9.73
C GLY A 40 0.54 -4.48 -10.83
N GLU A 41 0.45 -5.36 -11.83
CA GLU A 41 -0.51 -5.20 -12.92
C GLU A 41 -1.94 -5.24 -12.41
N VAL A 42 -2.27 -6.22 -11.57
CA VAL A 42 -3.62 -6.31 -11.00
C VAL A 42 -3.90 -5.11 -10.12
N ALA A 43 -2.91 -4.68 -9.33
CA ALA A 43 -3.07 -3.50 -8.48
C ALA A 43 -3.43 -2.26 -9.31
N VAL A 44 -2.71 -2.03 -10.38
CA VAL A 44 -2.96 -0.87 -11.26
C VAL A 44 -4.35 -0.96 -11.89
N GLN A 45 -4.76 -2.14 -12.34
CA GLN A 45 -6.08 -2.36 -12.92
C GLN A 45 -7.20 -2.06 -11.93
N GLU A 46 -6.96 -2.27 -10.64
CA GLU A 46 -7.98 -2.08 -9.61
C GLU A 46 -8.10 -0.65 -9.12
N LEU A 47 -7.17 0.23 -9.46
CA LEU A 47 -7.18 1.60 -8.97
C LEU A 47 -8.47 2.36 -9.28
N PRO A 48 -9.00 2.33 -10.52
CA PRO A 48 -10.23 3.08 -10.80
C PRO A 48 -11.44 2.57 -10.03
N ARG A 49 -11.51 1.27 -9.78
CA ARG A 49 -12.63 0.66 -9.08
C ARG A 49 -12.52 0.83 -7.58
N PHE A 50 -11.38 0.45 -7.01
CA PHE A 50 -11.23 0.45 -5.55
C PHE A 50 -10.90 1.82 -4.98
N ARG A 51 -10.10 2.60 -5.69
CA ARG A 51 -9.66 3.93 -5.26
C ARG A 51 -9.05 3.92 -3.86
N PRO A 52 -7.91 3.25 -3.68
CA PRO A 52 -7.29 3.16 -2.35
C PRO A 52 -6.82 4.51 -1.85
N ASP A 53 -6.81 4.68 -0.54
CA ASP A 53 -6.18 5.83 0.11
C ASP A 53 -4.71 5.54 0.36
N VAL A 54 -4.40 4.30 0.72
CA VAL A 54 -3.04 3.83 0.98
C VAL A 54 -2.83 2.50 0.27
N VAL A 55 -1.67 2.32 -0.33
CA VAL A 55 -1.26 1.06 -0.94
C VAL A 55 -0.03 0.54 -0.18
N LEU A 56 -0.10 -0.70 0.28
CA LEU A 56 1.04 -1.40 0.85
C LEU A 56 1.62 -2.27 -0.27
N LEU A 57 2.84 -1.98 -0.69
CA LEU A 57 3.36 -2.47 -1.96
C LEU A 57 4.71 -3.14 -1.76
N ASP A 58 4.79 -4.44 -2.11
CA ASP A 58 6.06 -5.15 -2.08
C ASP A 58 6.99 -4.61 -3.15
N VAL A 59 8.23 -4.33 -2.77
CA VAL A 59 9.25 -3.85 -3.70
C VAL A 59 9.57 -4.89 -4.77
N ARG A 60 9.45 -6.18 -4.44
CA ARG A 60 9.91 -7.29 -5.28
C ARG A 60 8.78 -7.99 -6.02
N LEU A 61 7.87 -7.25 -6.58
CA LEU A 61 6.80 -7.86 -7.38
C LEU A 61 7.35 -8.42 -8.69
N LEU A 62 6.96 -9.62 -9.01
CA LEU A 62 7.33 -10.34 -10.23
C LEU A 62 6.08 -10.89 -10.89
N PRO A 63 6.14 -11.31 -12.15
CA PRO A 63 7.31 -11.32 -13.04
C PRO A 63 7.48 -10.09 -13.92
N SER A 64 6.41 -9.32 -14.19
CA SER A 64 6.44 -8.34 -15.27
C SER A 64 6.49 -6.89 -14.81
N MET A 65 6.15 -6.61 -13.57
CA MET A 65 6.17 -5.25 -13.06
C MET A 65 6.80 -5.23 -11.68
N SER A 66 7.88 -4.47 -11.51
CA SER A 66 8.52 -4.32 -10.21
C SER A 66 7.66 -3.44 -9.30
N GLY A 67 7.96 -3.48 -7.99
CA GLY A 67 7.28 -2.58 -7.05
C GLY A 67 7.53 -1.12 -7.38
N LEU A 68 8.73 -0.77 -7.85
CA LEU A 68 9.04 0.61 -8.24
C LEU A 68 8.21 1.06 -9.45
N ASP A 69 8.03 0.17 -10.44
CA ASP A 69 7.19 0.47 -11.60
C ASP A 69 5.72 0.63 -11.19
N ALA A 70 5.25 -0.24 -10.31
CA ALA A 70 3.88 -0.13 -9.80
C ALA A 70 3.68 1.18 -9.04
N LEU A 71 4.66 1.56 -8.21
CA LEU A 71 4.63 2.83 -7.48
C LEU A 71 4.45 4.00 -8.44
N GLU A 72 5.24 4.04 -9.50
CA GLU A 72 5.15 5.10 -10.49
C GLU A 72 3.78 5.19 -11.12
N ARG A 73 3.22 4.04 -11.49
CA ARG A 73 1.90 4.00 -12.12
C ARG A 73 0.79 4.40 -11.16
N ILE A 74 0.90 4.00 -9.89
CA ILE A 74 -0.08 4.41 -8.88
C ILE A 74 -0.06 5.92 -8.70
N LYS A 75 1.13 6.49 -8.58
CA LYS A 75 1.26 7.94 -8.39
C LYS A 75 0.82 8.71 -9.64
N ALA A 76 1.03 8.16 -10.82
CA ALA A 76 0.54 8.77 -12.05
C ALA A 76 -0.99 8.73 -12.13
N PHE A 77 -1.62 7.69 -11.60
CA PHE A 77 -3.07 7.60 -11.56
C PHE A 77 -3.68 8.64 -10.62
N ASP A 78 -3.14 8.75 -9.41
CA ASP A 78 -3.58 9.75 -8.42
C ASP A 78 -2.44 9.99 -7.44
N GLU A 79 -1.84 11.16 -7.52
CA GLU A 79 -0.68 11.49 -6.68
C GLU A 79 -1.01 11.55 -5.19
N ARG A 80 -2.30 11.64 -4.84
CA ARG A 80 -2.71 11.68 -3.44
C ARG A 80 -2.76 10.30 -2.78
N ILE A 81 -2.75 9.23 -3.57
CA ILE A 81 -2.63 7.89 -3.00
C ILE A 81 -1.26 7.78 -2.34
N GLU A 82 -1.22 7.44 -1.08
CA GLU A 82 0.03 7.24 -0.39
C GLU A 82 0.46 5.78 -0.52
N VAL A 83 1.73 5.57 -0.84
CA VAL A 83 2.28 4.23 -1.05
C VAL A 83 3.35 3.96 0.00
N VAL A 84 3.18 2.87 0.73
CA VAL A 84 4.16 2.38 1.69
C VAL A 84 4.80 1.13 1.09
N MET A 85 6.12 1.17 0.91
CA MET A 85 6.83 0.02 0.39
C MET A 85 7.07 -0.98 1.53
N ILE A 86 6.89 -2.26 1.24
CA ILE A 86 7.16 -3.33 2.20
C ILE A 86 8.12 -4.31 1.55
N THR A 87 9.20 -4.67 2.25
CA THR A 87 10.19 -5.54 1.66
C THR A 87 10.95 -6.36 2.70
N ALA A 88 11.30 -7.59 2.34
CA ALA A 88 12.23 -8.40 3.12
C ALA A 88 13.68 -8.08 2.76
N PHE A 89 13.88 -7.43 1.63
CA PHE A 89 15.20 -7.06 1.13
C PHE A 89 15.26 -5.55 0.91
N ALA A 90 16.02 -4.88 1.76
CA ALA A 90 16.16 -3.45 1.66
C ALA A 90 17.58 -3.12 1.26
N SER A 91 17.79 -2.72 -0.01
CA SER A 91 18.99 -1.98 -0.32
C SER A 91 18.66 -0.50 -0.14
N LEU A 92 19.61 0.24 0.38
CA LEU A 92 19.42 1.67 0.60
C LEU A 92 19.11 2.38 -0.72
N ALA A 93 19.75 1.94 -1.80
CA ALA A 93 19.53 2.52 -3.13
C ALA A 93 18.08 2.34 -3.58
N THR A 94 17.51 1.14 -3.39
CA THR A 94 16.13 0.88 -3.77
C THR A 94 15.13 1.69 -2.92
N LEU A 95 15.39 1.77 -1.63
CA LEU A 95 14.52 2.54 -0.74
C LEU A 95 14.57 4.03 -1.06
N ASN A 96 15.76 4.55 -1.33
CA ASN A 96 15.91 5.95 -1.72
C ASN A 96 15.22 6.23 -3.04
N GLU A 97 15.29 5.30 -3.99
CA GLU A 97 14.61 5.45 -5.27
C GLU A 97 13.08 5.47 -5.07
N ALA A 98 12.56 4.60 -4.20
CA ALA A 98 11.13 4.60 -3.91
C ALA A 98 10.69 5.96 -3.34
N LEU A 99 11.44 6.52 -2.41
CA LEU A 99 11.11 7.82 -1.85
C LEU A 99 11.16 8.92 -2.90
N ARG A 100 12.14 8.88 -3.80
CA ARG A 100 12.24 9.85 -4.90
C ARG A 100 11.05 9.75 -5.84
N ARG A 101 10.48 8.54 -6.03
CA ARG A 101 9.32 8.32 -6.90
C ARG A 101 8.00 8.59 -6.19
N GLY A 102 8.04 9.04 -4.94
CA GLY A 102 6.85 9.50 -4.23
C GLY A 102 6.29 8.55 -3.19
N ALA A 103 7.01 7.49 -2.82
CA ALA A 103 6.59 6.65 -1.71
C ALA A 103 6.56 7.46 -0.42
N PHE A 104 5.56 7.21 0.41
CA PHE A 104 5.45 7.84 1.72
C PHE A 104 6.56 7.36 2.66
N GLY A 105 6.83 6.07 2.63
CA GLY A 105 7.82 5.45 3.48
C GLY A 105 7.96 3.97 3.17
N TYR A 106 8.62 3.25 4.06
CA TYR A 106 8.83 1.83 3.87
C TYR A 106 8.90 1.11 5.22
N LEU A 107 8.58 -0.19 5.17
CA LEU A 107 8.73 -1.11 6.29
C LEU A 107 9.58 -2.28 5.84
N ILE A 108 10.53 -2.70 6.67
CA ILE A 108 11.42 -3.83 6.38
C ILE A 108 10.93 -5.03 7.18
N LYS A 109 10.65 -6.14 6.50
CA LYS A 109 10.21 -7.38 7.14
C LYS A 109 11.39 -8.01 7.89
N PRO A 110 11.16 -8.59 9.09
CA PRO A 110 9.91 -8.56 9.85
C PRO A 110 9.77 -7.25 10.62
N PHE A 111 8.55 -6.81 10.79
CA PHE A 111 8.25 -5.60 11.56
C PHE A 111 7.15 -5.87 12.57
N PRO A 112 7.14 -5.14 13.71
CA PRO A 112 6.07 -5.27 14.67
C PRO A 112 4.75 -4.74 14.10
N ARG A 113 3.65 -5.32 14.56
CA ARG A 113 2.31 -4.85 14.19
C ARG A 113 2.16 -3.34 14.39
N ARG A 114 2.71 -2.83 15.49
CA ARG A 114 2.61 -1.41 15.80
C ARG A 114 3.22 -0.53 14.72
N ASP A 115 4.34 -0.95 14.14
CA ASP A 115 4.99 -0.18 13.09
C ASP A 115 4.10 -0.09 11.86
N LEU A 116 3.44 -1.18 11.49
CA LEU A 116 2.49 -1.18 10.39
C LEU A 116 1.32 -0.25 10.66
N GLU A 117 0.73 -0.34 11.85
CA GLU A 117 -0.41 0.48 12.22
C GLU A 117 -0.07 1.97 12.19
N LEU A 118 1.09 2.32 12.74
CA LEU A 118 1.54 3.72 12.75
C LEU A 118 1.82 4.23 11.34
N MET A 119 2.46 3.42 10.50
CA MET A 119 2.79 3.81 9.13
C MET A 119 1.53 4.08 8.32
N VAL A 120 0.54 3.21 8.41
CA VAL A 120 -0.72 3.39 7.68
C VAL A 120 -1.45 4.64 8.19
N ARG A 121 -1.50 4.82 9.51
CA ARG A 121 -2.15 5.99 10.09
C ARG A 121 -1.48 7.29 9.66
N ASP A 122 -0.15 7.32 9.67
CA ASP A 122 0.60 8.50 9.28
C ASP A 122 0.44 8.80 7.79
N ALA A 123 0.41 7.77 6.97
CA ALA A 123 0.15 7.94 5.53
C ALA A 123 -1.23 8.53 5.28
N LEU A 124 -2.24 8.03 6.01
CA LEU A 124 -3.59 8.56 5.91
C LEU A 124 -3.66 10.01 6.36
N GLY A 125 -2.91 10.37 7.41
CA GLY A 125 -2.84 11.75 7.88
C GLY A 125 -2.28 12.69 6.82
N ARG A 126 -1.25 12.25 6.11
CA ARG A 126 -0.66 13.04 5.02
C ARG A 126 -1.62 13.17 3.85
N ARG A 127 -2.32 12.09 3.52
CA ARG A 127 -3.27 12.11 2.41
C ARG A 127 -4.40 13.10 2.67
N GLY A 128 -4.81 13.22 3.93
CA GLY A 128 -5.91 14.09 4.30
C GLY A 128 -7.28 13.48 4.05
N PRO A 129 -8.35 14.20 4.41
CA PRO A 129 -9.70 13.68 4.26
C PRO A 129 -10.08 13.52 2.80
N ARG A 130 -10.89 12.49 2.53
CA ARG A 130 -11.43 12.25 1.20
C ARG A 130 -12.50 13.28 0.90
N LEU A 131 -12.35 13.96 -0.21
CA LEU A 131 -13.36 14.93 -0.66
C LEU A 131 -14.33 14.24 -1.62
N ASN A 132 -15.59 14.50 -1.42
CA ASN A 132 -16.65 13.96 -2.29
C ASN A 132 -16.90 14.89 -3.47
#